data_8133f90b8a77c619c00e85b8833c375b
#
_entry.id   8133f90b8a77c619c00e85b8833c375b
#
_cell.length_a   1.000
_cell.length_b   1.000
_cell.length_c   1.000
_cell.angle_alpha   90.00
_cell.angle_beta   90.00
_cell.angle_gamma   90.00
#
_symmetry.space_group_name_H-M   'P 1'
#
loop_
_entity.id
_entity.type
_entity.pdbx_description
1 polymer ?
#
loop_
_entity_poly.entity_id
_entity_poly.type
_entity_poly.pdbx_seq_one_letter_code
_entity_poly.pdbx_strand_id
1 'polypeptide(L)'
;MGAKKLRYSHLGAPVVIELIEAKDPSLCRFGYKVGDTWEVNIWESSDLCGLAYHCFFPDIAMFQSGGEAFYKPEEKDRLVRSCPDVRPGFRFLIKKKA
;
A
#
# COMPACT_ATOMS: atom_id res chain seq x y z
N MET A 1 5.26 8.25 10.43
CA MET A 1 5.89 8.96 9.32
C MET A 1 4.84 9.72 8.52
N GLY A 2 5.03 11.01 8.32
CA GLY A 2 4.10 11.82 7.55
C GLY A 2 4.18 11.47 6.07
N ALA A 3 3.05 11.56 5.39
CA ALA A 3 3.02 11.34 3.95
C ALA A 3 3.70 12.51 3.23
N LYS A 4 4.60 12.21 2.32
CA LYS A 4 5.14 13.20 1.41
C LYS A 4 4.05 13.64 0.43
N LYS A 5 4.08 14.90 0.03
CA LYS A 5 3.24 15.37 -1.04
C LYS A 5 3.75 14.79 -2.37
N LEU A 6 2.88 14.07 -3.07
CA LEU A 6 3.23 13.47 -4.34
C LEU A 6 3.24 14.49 -5.47
N ARG A 7 4.23 14.39 -6.37
CA ARG A 7 4.32 15.27 -7.54
C ARG A 7 3.29 14.92 -8.60
N TYR A 8 2.99 13.63 -8.73
CA TYR A 8 2.15 13.13 -9.82
C TYR A 8 0.81 12.60 -9.33
N SER A 9 0.33 13.12 -8.19
CA SER A 9 -0.94 12.68 -7.61
C SER A 9 -2.16 12.96 -8.50
N HIS A 10 -2.01 13.84 -9.47
CA HIS A 10 -3.06 14.19 -10.43
C HIS A 10 -3.18 13.19 -11.60
N LEU A 11 -2.24 12.24 -11.71
CA LEU A 11 -2.22 11.28 -12.80
C LEU A 11 -2.87 9.97 -12.37
N GLY A 12 -4.09 9.75 -12.82
CA GLY A 12 -4.87 8.57 -12.49
C GLY A 12 -5.54 8.64 -11.13
N ALA A 13 -6.05 7.52 -10.65
CA ALA A 13 -6.72 7.46 -9.37
C ALA A 13 -5.68 7.41 -8.23
N PRO A 14 -5.87 8.18 -7.16
CA PRO A 14 -4.99 8.10 -6.00
C PRO A 14 -5.07 6.73 -5.34
N VAL A 15 -3.93 6.22 -4.87
CA VAL A 15 -3.83 4.91 -4.20
C VAL A 15 -3.25 5.11 -2.81
N VAL A 16 -3.85 4.47 -1.81
CA VAL A 16 -3.39 4.52 -0.43
C VAL A 16 -3.08 3.10 0.05
N ILE A 17 -1.97 2.96 0.75
CA ILE A 17 -1.59 1.71 1.43
C ILE A 17 -1.65 1.96 2.92
N GLU A 18 -2.28 1.05 3.64
CA GLU A 18 -2.39 1.13 5.10
C GLU A 18 -1.92 -0.17 5.73
N LEU A 19 -1.08 -0.07 6.77
CA LEU A 19 -0.70 -1.24 7.57
C LEU A 19 -1.84 -1.57 8.52
N ILE A 20 -2.49 -2.72 8.31
CA ILE A 20 -3.69 -3.08 9.07
C ILE A 20 -3.46 -4.19 10.10
N GLU A 21 -2.37 -4.94 9.98
CA GLU A 21 -2.10 -6.06 10.89
C GLU A 21 -0.60 -6.28 11.02
N ALA A 22 -0.13 -6.56 12.22
CA ALA A 22 1.25 -6.90 12.50
C ALA A 22 1.32 -7.90 13.64
N LYS A 23 2.05 -9.01 13.45
CA LYS A 23 2.24 -10.01 14.51
C LYS A 23 3.38 -9.61 15.44
N ASP A 24 4.50 -9.18 14.87
CA ASP A 24 5.66 -8.73 15.65
C ASP A 24 6.33 -7.55 14.93
N PRO A 25 5.82 -6.34 15.15
CA PRO A 25 6.34 -5.16 14.45
C PRO A 25 7.79 -4.86 14.77
N SER A 26 8.33 -5.35 15.90
CA SER A 26 9.72 -5.10 16.27
C SER A 26 10.72 -5.71 15.29
N LEU A 27 10.29 -6.68 14.49
CA LEU A 27 11.15 -7.33 13.50
C LEU A 27 11.26 -6.55 12.19
N CYS A 28 10.51 -5.47 12.03
CA CYS A 28 10.61 -4.62 10.86
C CYS A 28 11.59 -3.48 11.13
N ARG A 29 12.57 -3.31 10.24
CA ARG A 29 13.61 -2.28 10.39
C ARG A 29 13.09 -0.86 10.30
N PHE A 30 11.96 -0.66 9.68
CA PHE A 30 11.43 0.67 9.40
C PHE A 30 10.58 1.24 10.53
N GLY A 31 10.28 0.44 11.54
CA GLY A 31 9.49 0.91 12.68
C GLY A 31 8.05 1.22 12.38
N TYR A 32 7.48 0.57 11.37
CA TYR A 32 6.07 0.78 11.01
C TYR A 32 5.13 0.29 12.11
N LYS A 33 3.99 0.97 12.22
CA LYS A 33 2.95 0.64 13.21
C LYS A 33 1.62 0.48 12.51
N VAL A 34 0.77 -0.36 13.06
CA VAL A 34 -0.60 -0.50 12.57
C VAL A 34 -1.26 0.88 12.58
N GLY A 35 -1.88 1.23 11.47
CA GLY A 35 -2.48 2.54 11.25
C GLY A 35 -1.64 3.48 10.40
N ASP A 36 -0.34 3.16 10.18
CA ASP A 36 0.49 3.95 9.27
C ASP A 36 -0.07 3.85 7.85
N THR A 37 -0.03 4.97 7.13
CA THR A 37 -0.55 5.05 5.77
C THR A 37 0.47 5.70 4.84
N TRP A 38 0.40 5.33 3.57
CA TRP A 38 1.22 5.90 2.51
C TRP A 38 0.34 6.16 1.29
N GLU A 39 0.36 7.38 0.78
CA GLU A 39 -0.24 7.65 -0.52
C GLU A 39 0.85 7.44 -1.57
N VAL A 40 0.60 6.59 -2.55
CA VAL A 40 1.61 6.14 -3.52
C VAL A 40 1.05 6.21 -4.94
N ASN A 41 1.96 6.17 -5.91
CA ASN A 41 1.63 5.96 -7.31
C ASN A 41 2.77 5.18 -7.96
N ILE A 42 2.69 4.92 -9.26
CA ILE A 42 3.71 4.08 -9.93
C ILE A 42 5.09 4.73 -10.01
N TRP A 43 5.21 6.01 -9.69
CA TRP A 43 6.50 6.71 -9.70
C TRP A 43 7.00 7.05 -8.31
N GLU A 44 6.15 7.03 -7.32
CA GLU A 44 6.47 7.56 -5.98
C GLU A 44 5.99 6.63 -4.89
N SER A 45 6.93 6.21 -4.03
CA SER A 45 6.64 5.26 -2.94
C SER A 45 6.26 5.93 -1.63
N SER A 46 6.45 7.24 -1.49
CA SER A 46 6.21 7.99 -0.25
C SER A 46 6.98 7.41 0.95
N ASP A 47 8.23 7.00 0.71
CA ASP A 47 9.09 6.38 1.71
C ASP A 47 8.59 5.02 2.22
N LEU A 48 7.64 4.41 1.55
CA LEU A 48 7.30 3.02 1.84
C LEU A 48 8.51 2.14 1.51
N CYS A 49 8.76 1.14 2.35
CA CYS A 49 9.84 0.18 2.16
C CYS A 49 9.88 -0.32 0.70
N GLY A 50 11.08 -0.32 0.11
CA GLY A 50 11.26 -0.74 -1.28
C GLY A 50 10.75 -2.15 -1.56
N LEU A 51 10.93 -3.07 -0.60
CA LEU A 51 10.46 -4.45 -0.75
C LEU A 51 8.93 -4.50 -0.84
N ALA A 52 8.24 -3.78 0.04
CA ALA A 52 6.78 -3.71 0.03
C ALA A 52 6.29 -3.01 -1.25
N TYR A 53 6.90 -1.89 -1.59
CA TYR A 53 6.52 -1.14 -2.79
C TYR A 53 6.69 -2.00 -4.05
N HIS A 54 7.80 -2.70 -4.15
CA HIS A 54 8.07 -3.60 -5.28
C HIS A 54 6.99 -4.68 -5.36
N CYS A 55 6.67 -5.31 -4.24
CA CYS A 55 5.69 -6.38 -4.18
C CYS A 55 4.29 -5.90 -4.57
N PHE A 56 3.91 -4.70 -4.13
CA PHE A 56 2.57 -4.15 -4.35
C PHE A 56 2.45 -3.33 -5.64
N PHE A 57 3.54 -3.16 -6.37
CA PHE A 57 3.56 -2.32 -7.55
C PHE A 57 2.48 -2.68 -8.58
N PRO A 58 2.26 -3.96 -8.93
CA PRO A 58 1.19 -4.31 -9.86
C PRO A 58 -0.19 -3.87 -9.39
N ASP A 59 -0.46 -3.97 -8.09
CA ASP A 59 -1.74 -3.54 -7.51
C ASP A 59 -1.88 -2.03 -7.58
N ILE A 60 -0.80 -1.30 -7.28
CA ILE A 60 -0.77 0.15 -7.37
C ILE A 60 -1.06 0.59 -8.81
N ALA A 61 -0.39 -0.02 -9.77
CA ALA A 61 -0.57 0.31 -11.18
C ALA A 61 -2.00 0.03 -11.64
N MET A 62 -2.57 -1.09 -11.20
CA MET A 62 -3.94 -1.46 -11.54
C MET A 62 -4.94 -0.39 -11.05
N PHE A 63 -4.88 -0.05 -9.77
CA PHE A 63 -5.82 0.92 -9.21
C PHE A 63 -5.59 2.32 -9.77
N GLN A 64 -4.35 2.74 -9.94
CA GLN A 64 -4.04 4.05 -10.51
C GLN A 64 -4.58 4.19 -11.92
N SER A 65 -4.57 3.12 -12.69
CA SER A 65 -5.07 3.09 -14.07
C SER A 65 -6.59 2.95 -14.16
N GLY A 66 -7.28 2.91 -13.03
CA GLY A 66 -8.73 2.79 -13.00
C GLY A 66 -9.24 1.36 -12.92
N GLY A 67 -8.35 0.39 -12.72
CA GLY A 67 -8.74 -1.01 -12.59
C GLY A 67 -9.42 -1.29 -11.26
N GLU A 68 -9.96 -2.51 -11.15
CA GLU A 68 -10.70 -2.95 -9.97
C GLU A 68 -10.23 -4.34 -9.56
N ALA A 69 -10.24 -4.61 -8.24
CA ALA A 69 -10.04 -5.96 -7.74
C ALA A 69 -11.31 -6.77 -7.97
N PHE A 70 -11.17 -8.01 -8.43
CA PHE A 70 -12.33 -8.82 -8.79
C PHE A 70 -12.64 -9.95 -7.82
N TYR A 71 -11.80 -10.11 -6.79
CA TYR A 71 -11.95 -11.23 -5.86
C TYR A 71 -13.23 -11.16 -5.03
N LYS A 72 -13.65 -9.95 -4.70
CA LYS A 72 -14.85 -9.71 -3.91
C LYS A 72 -15.66 -8.61 -4.61
N PRO A 73 -16.81 -8.95 -5.18
CA PRO A 73 -17.60 -7.96 -5.93
C PRO A 73 -17.96 -6.70 -5.14
N GLU A 74 -18.09 -6.82 -3.82
CA GLU A 74 -18.42 -5.69 -2.95
C GLU A 74 -17.21 -4.86 -2.53
N GLU A 75 -16.00 -5.31 -2.87
CA GLU A 75 -14.75 -4.62 -2.47
C GLU A 75 -13.83 -4.44 -3.68
N LYS A 76 -14.35 -3.85 -4.74
CA LYS A 76 -13.60 -3.68 -5.99
C LYS A 76 -12.48 -2.66 -5.90
N ASP A 77 -12.55 -1.75 -4.93
CA ASP A 77 -11.61 -0.64 -4.77
C ASP A 77 -10.45 -0.94 -3.82
N ARG A 78 -10.35 -2.17 -3.33
CA ARG A 78 -9.35 -2.52 -2.32
C ARG A 78 -8.94 -3.98 -2.37
N LEU A 79 -7.77 -4.28 -1.83
CA LEU A 79 -7.33 -5.66 -1.59
C LEU A 79 -6.30 -5.67 -0.45
N VAL A 80 -6.05 -6.87 0.09
CA VAL A 80 -5.10 -7.07 1.18
C VAL A 80 -3.93 -7.89 0.67
N ARG A 81 -2.71 -7.46 1.00
CA ARG A 81 -1.48 -8.17 0.68
C ARG A 81 -0.61 -8.33 1.91
N SER A 82 0.12 -9.43 1.98
CA SER A 82 1.13 -9.64 3.02
C SER A 82 2.47 -9.10 2.58
N CYS A 83 3.25 -8.58 3.53
CA CYS A 83 4.63 -8.20 3.27
C CYS A 83 5.44 -9.44 2.90
N PRO A 84 6.36 -9.37 1.92
CA PRO A 84 7.24 -10.49 1.58
C PRO A 84 8.11 -10.95 2.75
N ASP A 85 8.48 -10.04 3.67
CA ASP A 85 9.14 -10.41 4.91
C ASP A 85 8.08 -10.93 5.88
N VAL A 86 8.06 -12.25 6.08
CA VAL A 86 7.02 -12.89 6.90
C VAL A 86 7.27 -12.75 8.40
N ARG A 87 8.46 -12.32 8.81
CA ARG A 87 8.82 -12.27 10.23
C ARG A 87 7.96 -11.31 11.05
N PRO A 88 7.77 -10.03 10.63
CA PRO A 88 6.87 -9.14 11.37
C PRO A 88 5.40 -9.46 11.16
N GLY A 89 5.06 -10.27 10.16
CA GLY A 89 3.67 -10.64 9.89
C GLY A 89 2.78 -9.49 9.48
N PHE A 90 3.32 -8.55 8.70
CA PHE A 90 2.57 -7.39 8.25
C PHE A 90 1.58 -7.74 7.16
N ARG A 91 0.36 -7.19 7.29
CA ARG A 91 -0.64 -7.21 6.22
C ARG A 91 -1.04 -5.78 5.92
N PHE A 92 -1.10 -5.47 4.63
CA PHE A 92 -1.39 -4.13 4.13
C PHE A 92 -2.70 -4.13 3.35
N LEU A 93 -3.48 -3.09 3.56
CA LEU A 93 -4.65 -2.78 2.73
C LEU A 93 -4.20 -1.81 1.64
N ILE A 94 -4.44 -2.17 0.39
CA ILE A 94 -4.15 -1.33 -0.76
C ILE A 94 -5.49 -0.93 -1.36
N LYS A 95 -5.76 0.37 -1.47
CA LYS A 95 -7.06 0.83 -1.92
C LYS A 95 -6.99 2.11 -2.72
N LYS A 96 -8.02 2.35 -3.53
CA LYS A 96 -8.23 3.66 -4.12
C LYS A 96 -8.62 4.62 -3.00
N LYS A 97 -8.06 5.81 -3.05
CA LYS A 97 -8.43 6.88 -2.12
C LYS A 97 -9.82 7.36 -2.50
N ALA A 98 -10.70 7.40 -1.52
CA ALA A 98 -12.07 7.86 -1.75
C ALA A 98 -12.12 9.36 -2.03
#